data_cc94489c553787a4c18494c375ffb395
#
_entry.id   cc94489c553787a4c18494c375ffb395
#
_cell.length_a   1.000
_cell.length_b   1.000
_cell.length_c   1.000
_cell.angle_alpha   90.00
_cell.angle_beta   90.00
_cell.angle_gamma   90.00
#
_symmetry.space_group_name_H-M   'P 1'
#
loop_
_entity.id
_entity.type
_entity.pdbx_description
1 polymer ?
#
loop_
_entity_poly.entity_id
_entity_poly.type
_entity_poly.pdbx_seq_one_letter_code
_entity_poly.pdbx_strand_id
1 'polypeptide(L)'
;MKIQISKDDFEQSILAATSSHSEVFESVEPHFKESYQRLCQQILGEVGEAALETSDDLREAVIKAVCLDAFLGVVRHLDLVLTPTGFGVVANNEVTPASAARVEALIEQCHIALIVAQDTVMALLTDVPGWGSTLQAKQGIQTVLWSKEGYCYLTRQTSMTSKDWMSKLAAMQEADATLRKLVSDEQMDDIMCLVRGVREGNEFEGSLRLMLSRCLIMLANDMLSAYSNERARLLRYLDAHLDKFPLYADSSAYKANHFKEFNNEKSKPAFVFNS
;
A
#
# COMPACT_ATOMS: atom_id res chain seq x y z
N MET A 1 -11.16 22.28 -5.47
CA MET A 1 -11.31 20.88 -5.80
C MET A 1 -11.45 20.77 -7.30
N LYS A 2 -10.63 19.96 -7.96
CA LYS A 2 -10.69 19.76 -9.44
C LYS A 2 -11.74 18.75 -9.87
N ILE A 3 -12.31 17.99 -8.94
CA ILE A 3 -13.39 17.04 -9.17
C ILE A 3 -14.71 17.59 -8.64
N GLN A 4 -15.81 17.22 -9.28
CA GLN A 4 -17.15 17.44 -8.80
C GLN A 4 -17.74 16.09 -8.39
N ILE A 5 -18.33 16.01 -7.22
CA ILE A 5 -18.90 14.77 -6.67
C ILE A 5 -20.40 14.94 -6.63
N SER A 6 -21.11 14.09 -7.35
CA SER A 6 -22.56 14.03 -7.36
C SER A 6 -23.10 13.13 -6.24
N LYS A 7 -24.42 13.22 -5.99
CA LYS A 7 -25.08 12.31 -5.07
C LYS A 7 -24.97 10.85 -5.55
N ASP A 8 -25.06 10.62 -6.85
CA ASP A 8 -24.96 9.28 -7.44
C ASP A 8 -23.56 8.68 -7.23
N ASP A 9 -22.49 9.50 -7.36
CA ASP A 9 -21.13 9.06 -7.07
C ASP A 9 -20.95 8.64 -5.62
N PHE A 10 -21.55 9.41 -4.71
CA PHE A 10 -21.54 9.10 -3.28
C PHE A 10 -22.29 7.80 -2.97
N GLU A 11 -23.51 7.62 -3.49
CA GLU A 11 -24.31 6.42 -3.28
C GLU A 11 -23.65 5.15 -3.86
N GLN A 12 -22.96 5.27 -5.01
CA GLN A 12 -22.18 4.17 -5.58
C GLN A 12 -20.94 3.84 -4.76
N SER A 13 -20.34 4.84 -4.11
CA SER A 13 -19.14 4.65 -3.29
C SER A 13 -19.45 4.00 -1.94
N ILE A 14 -20.65 4.26 -1.37
CA ILE A 14 -21.03 3.80 -0.03
C ILE A 14 -22.29 2.95 -0.10
N LEU A 15 -22.11 1.64 -0.11
CA LEU A 15 -23.18 0.65 -0.28
C LEU A 15 -24.36 0.77 0.71
N ALA A 16 -24.11 1.35 1.88
CA ALA A 16 -25.15 1.57 2.90
C ALA A 16 -25.96 2.85 2.69
N ALA A 17 -25.50 3.75 1.81
CA ALA A 17 -26.13 5.05 1.57
C ALA A 17 -27.27 4.99 0.54
N THR A 18 -27.68 3.80 0.10
CA THR A 18 -28.76 3.57 -0.90
C THR A 18 -30.15 3.95 -0.41
N SER A 19 -30.26 4.81 0.59
CA SER A 19 -31.56 5.32 1.01
C SER A 19 -31.89 6.59 0.22
N SER A 20 -33.18 6.78 -0.08
CA SER A 20 -33.77 7.94 -0.73
C SER A 20 -33.57 9.27 0.05
N HIS A 21 -32.78 9.28 1.11
CA HIS A 21 -32.58 10.44 1.96
C HIS A 21 -31.38 11.27 1.50
N SER A 22 -31.63 12.44 0.91
CA SER A 22 -30.64 13.45 0.58
C SER A 22 -29.85 13.95 1.81
N GLU A 23 -30.44 13.81 2.99
CA GLU A 23 -29.91 14.31 4.27
C GLU A 23 -28.52 13.78 4.61
N VAL A 24 -28.22 12.51 4.30
CA VAL A 24 -26.90 11.92 4.54
C VAL A 24 -25.85 12.53 3.60
N PHE A 25 -26.19 12.68 2.31
CA PHE A 25 -25.30 13.32 1.34
C PHE A 25 -25.03 14.78 1.73
N GLU A 26 -26.06 15.55 2.06
CA GLU A 26 -25.97 16.95 2.49
C GLU A 26 -25.11 17.12 3.75
N SER A 27 -25.12 16.12 4.65
CA SER A 27 -24.29 16.10 5.86
C SER A 27 -22.82 15.80 5.57
N VAL A 28 -22.54 15.01 4.53
CA VAL A 28 -21.16 14.60 4.16
C VAL A 28 -20.53 15.59 3.17
N GLU A 29 -21.30 16.20 2.26
CA GLU A 29 -20.84 17.09 1.18
C GLU A 29 -19.84 18.17 1.65
N PRO A 30 -20.05 18.88 2.79
CA PRO A 30 -19.11 19.88 3.29
C PRO A 30 -17.70 19.34 3.55
N HIS A 31 -17.57 18.03 3.78
CA HIS A 31 -16.30 17.36 4.11
C HIS A 31 -15.51 16.88 2.88
N PHE A 32 -16.12 16.85 1.69
CA PHE A 32 -15.43 16.40 0.47
C PHE A 32 -14.18 17.23 0.15
N LYS A 33 -14.25 18.54 0.35
CA LYS A 33 -13.12 19.41 0.08
C LYS A 33 -11.92 19.09 0.93
N GLU A 34 -12.11 18.84 2.22
CA GLU A 34 -11.04 18.49 3.16
C GLU A 34 -10.45 17.12 2.84
N SER A 35 -11.30 16.11 2.60
CA SER A 35 -10.88 14.78 2.20
C SER A 35 -10.10 14.78 0.89
N TYR A 36 -10.53 15.55 -0.10
CA TYR A 36 -9.79 15.76 -1.34
C TYR A 36 -8.43 16.40 -1.10
N GLN A 37 -8.34 17.43 -0.26
CA GLN A 37 -7.07 18.07 0.07
C GLN A 37 -6.10 17.10 0.77
N ARG A 38 -6.59 16.27 1.70
CA ARG A 38 -5.76 15.20 2.30
C ARG A 38 -5.23 14.23 1.24
N LEU A 39 -6.09 13.76 0.33
CA LEU A 39 -5.69 12.86 -0.74
C LEU A 39 -4.66 13.48 -1.68
N CYS A 40 -4.83 14.77 -2.03
CA CYS A 40 -3.84 15.51 -2.83
C CYS A 40 -2.49 15.60 -2.11
N GLN A 41 -2.47 15.90 -0.83
CA GLN A 41 -1.23 16.02 -0.06
C GLN A 41 -0.52 14.67 0.11
N GLN A 42 -1.27 13.60 0.35
CA GLN A 42 -0.72 12.30 0.71
C GLN A 42 -0.40 11.40 -0.49
N ILE A 43 -1.20 11.49 -1.57
CA ILE A 43 -1.14 10.53 -2.68
C ILE A 43 -0.95 11.21 -4.03
N LEU A 44 -1.81 12.16 -4.42
CA LEU A 44 -1.79 12.70 -5.78
C LEU A 44 -0.56 13.57 -6.04
N GLY A 45 -0.27 14.53 -5.16
CA GLY A 45 0.66 15.62 -5.45
C GLY A 45 0.18 16.48 -6.64
N GLU A 46 1.01 17.38 -7.09
CA GLU A 46 0.69 18.25 -8.25
C GLU A 46 0.56 17.44 -9.55
N VAL A 47 1.43 16.44 -9.72
CA VAL A 47 1.45 15.60 -10.93
C VAL A 47 0.19 14.74 -11.04
N GLY A 48 -0.20 14.06 -9.94
CA GLY A 48 -1.41 13.24 -9.92
C GLY A 48 -2.68 14.08 -10.04
N GLU A 49 -2.71 15.27 -9.41
CA GLU A 49 -3.84 16.19 -9.55
C GLU A 49 -4.02 16.71 -10.99
N ALA A 50 -2.92 16.93 -11.70
CA ALA A 50 -2.97 17.30 -13.11
C ALA A 50 -3.51 16.17 -14.00
N ALA A 51 -3.17 14.92 -13.70
CA ALA A 51 -3.61 13.73 -14.44
C ALA A 51 -5.13 13.48 -14.36
N LEU A 52 -5.83 14.04 -13.37
CA LEU A 52 -7.30 13.95 -13.26
C LEU A 52 -8.04 14.56 -14.48
N GLU A 53 -7.40 15.44 -15.22
CA GLU A 53 -7.99 16.05 -16.42
C GLU A 53 -8.01 15.11 -17.62
N THR A 54 -7.15 14.08 -17.63
CA THR A 54 -6.92 13.18 -18.76
C THR A 54 -7.28 11.72 -18.53
N SER A 55 -7.51 11.33 -17.27
CA SER A 55 -7.83 9.95 -16.91
C SER A 55 -9.15 9.86 -16.14
N ASP A 56 -10.16 9.30 -16.78
CA ASP A 56 -11.48 9.08 -16.17
C ASP A 56 -11.40 8.02 -15.07
N ASP A 57 -10.67 6.92 -15.29
CA ASP A 57 -10.49 5.85 -14.30
C ASP A 57 -9.83 6.39 -13.01
N LEU A 58 -8.82 7.25 -13.15
CA LEU A 58 -8.18 7.89 -11.99
C LEU A 58 -9.16 8.83 -11.28
N ARG A 59 -9.98 9.56 -12.03
CA ARG A 59 -10.99 10.46 -11.46
C ARG A 59 -12.03 9.69 -10.66
N GLU A 60 -12.55 8.58 -11.20
CA GLU A 60 -13.51 7.71 -10.50
C GLU A 60 -12.92 7.10 -9.22
N ALA A 61 -11.69 6.61 -9.28
CA ALA A 61 -11.00 6.07 -8.11
C ALA A 61 -10.80 7.14 -7.03
N VAL A 62 -10.45 8.37 -7.41
CA VAL A 62 -10.30 9.52 -6.50
C VAL A 62 -11.64 9.92 -5.89
N ILE A 63 -12.72 9.98 -6.68
CA ILE A 63 -14.07 10.26 -6.18
C ILE A 63 -14.45 9.24 -5.11
N LYS A 64 -14.26 7.96 -5.38
CA LYS A 64 -14.55 6.89 -4.42
C LYS A 64 -13.76 7.01 -3.12
N ALA A 65 -12.45 7.29 -3.21
CA ALA A 65 -11.61 7.47 -2.04
C ALA A 65 -12.05 8.70 -1.21
N VAL A 66 -12.38 9.82 -1.86
CA VAL A 66 -12.86 11.04 -1.20
C VAL A 66 -14.22 10.82 -0.53
N CYS A 67 -15.16 10.14 -1.18
CA CYS A 67 -16.47 9.82 -0.60
C CYS A 67 -16.33 8.96 0.65
N LEU A 68 -15.49 7.92 0.62
CA LEU A 68 -15.26 7.02 1.74
C LEU A 68 -14.59 7.73 2.91
N ASP A 69 -13.56 8.53 2.65
CA ASP A 69 -12.83 9.29 3.68
C ASP A 69 -13.73 10.35 4.34
N ALA A 70 -14.50 11.10 3.55
CA ALA A 70 -15.45 12.07 4.07
C ALA A 70 -16.56 11.41 4.91
N PHE A 71 -17.13 10.30 4.43
CA PHE A 71 -18.14 9.56 5.16
C PHE A 71 -17.62 9.02 6.51
N LEU A 72 -16.42 8.43 6.53
CA LEU A 72 -15.78 7.96 7.74
C LEU A 72 -15.58 9.07 8.79
N GLY A 73 -15.34 10.30 8.32
CA GLY A 73 -15.19 11.46 9.20
C GLY A 73 -16.45 11.86 9.95
N VAL A 74 -17.63 11.55 9.40
CA VAL A 74 -18.92 11.99 9.95
C VAL A 74 -19.87 10.88 10.37
N VAL A 75 -19.63 9.63 9.97
CA VAL A 75 -20.58 8.52 10.18
C VAL A 75 -21.05 8.34 11.62
N ARG A 76 -20.19 8.61 12.61
CA ARG A 76 -20.51 8.53 14.04
C ARG A 76 -21.36 9.70 14.55
N HIS A 77 -21.55 10.73 13.73
CA HIS A 77 -22.30 11.94 14.08
C HIS A 77 -23.65 12.01 13.36
N LEU A 78 -23.93 11.12 12.42
CA LEU A 78 -25.15 11.15 11.62
C LEU A 78 -26.42 10.93 12.42
N ASP A 79 -26.36 10.26 13.57
CA ASP A 79 -27.46 10.02 14.48
C ASP A 79 -27.49 10.94 15.70
N LEU A 80 -26.48 11.83 15.84
CA LEU A 80 -26.35 12.73 16.99
C LEU A 80 -26.96 14.09 16.67
N VAL A 81 -27.86 14.52 17.53
CA VAL A 81 -28.46 15.86 17.50
C VAL A 81 -28.01 16.66 18.71
N LEU A 82 -27.49 17.86 18.46
CA LEU A 82 -27.15 18.80 19.52
C LEU A 82 -28.45 19.47 20.03
N THR A 83 -28.77 19.26 21.32
CA THR A 83 -29.92 19.91 21.97
C THR A 83 -29.43 20.96 22.99
N PRO A 84 -30.26 21.91 23.40
CA PRO A 84 -29.86 22.90 24.40
C PRO A 84 -29.39 22.30 25.75
N THR A 85 -29.73 21.06 26.01
CA THR A 85 -29.39 20.35 27.26
C THR A 85 -28.35 19.24 27.08
N GLY A 86 -27.81 19.03 25.85
CA GLY A 86 -26.80 17.99 25.57
C GLY A 86 -27.02 17.31 24.23
N PHE A 87 -26.60 16.05 24.12
CA PHE A 87 -26.75 15.24 22.91
C PHE A 87 -28.01 14.41 22.94
N GLY A 88 -28.73 14.37 21.82
CA GLY A 88 -29.85 13.47 21.59
C GLY A 88 -29.57 12.51 20.42
N VAL A 89 -30.37 11.46 20.28
CA VAL A 89 -30.34 10.54 19.13
C VAL A 89 -31.62 10.75 18.35
N VAL A 90 -31.52 10.83 17.02
CA VAL A 90 -32.70 10.89 16.15
C VAL A 90 -33.41 9.53 16.21
N ALA A 91 -34.64 9.51 16.72
CA ALA A 91 -35.52 8.38 16.64
C ALA A 91 -36.83 8.82 15.96
N ASN A 92 -37.19 8.19 14.87
CA ASN A 92 -38.51 8.34 14.28
C ASN A 92 -39.34 7.04 14.47
N ASN A 93 -40.64 7.11 14.30
CA ASN A 93 -41.52 5.99 14.58
C ASN A 93 -41.42 4.86 13.54
N GLU A 94 -40.68 5.05 12.44
CA GLU A 94 -40.59 4.11 11.32
C GLU A 94 -39.28 3.32 11.29
N VAL A 95 -38.19 3.89 11.86
CA VAL A 95 -36.85 3.28 11.81
C VAL A 95 -36.24 3.25 13.21
N THR A 96 -35.83 2.08 13.67
CA THR A 96 -35.10 1.92 14.91
C THR A 96 -33.59 2.17 14.64
N PRO A 97 -32.90 2.94 15.51
CA PRO A 97 -31.47 3.15 15.37
C PRO A 97 -30.68 1.84 15.23
N ALA A 98 -29.68 1.85 14.37
CA ALA A 98 -28.81 0.69 14.19
C ALA A 98 -28.06 0.36 15.48
N SER A 99 -27.85 -0.93 15.76
CA SER A 99 -27.02 -1.31 16.92
C SER A 99 -25.56 -0.88 16.72
N ALA A 100 -24.88 -0.54 17.81
CA ALA A 100 -23.46 -0.17 17.75
C ALA A 100 -22.59 -1.18 16.99
N ALA A 101 -22.87 -2.49 17.14
CA ALA A 101 -22.13 -3.53 16.43
C ALA A 101 -22.31 -3.45 14.88
N ARG A 102 -23.50 -3.07 14.40
CA ARG A 102 -23.74 -2.89 12.95
C ARG A 102 -23.03 -1.64 12.42
N VAL A 103 -23.05 -0.57 13.20
CA VAL A 103 -22.34 0.68 12.85
C VAL A 103 -20.83 0.44 12.80
N GLU A 104 -20.25 -0.24 13.80
CA GLU A 104 -18.83 -0.60 13.79
C GLU A 104 -18.45 -1.51 12.61
N ALA A 105 -19.30 -2.49 12.26
CA ALA A 105 -19.08 -3.35 11.10
C ALA A 105 -19.10 -2.53 9.78
N LEU A 106 -19.99 -1.57 9.65
CA LEU A 106 -20.03 -0.65 8.50
C LEU A 106 -18.77 0.21 8.45
N ILE A 107 -18.36 0.80 9.55
CA ILE A 107 -17.13 1.60 9.65
C ILE A 107 -15.91 0.79 9.22
N GLU A 108 -15.76 -0.43 9.72
CA GLU A 108 -14.66 -1.31 9.33
C GLU A 108 -14.69 -1.66 7.84
N GLN A 109 -15.88 -1.93 7.27
CA GLN A 109 -16.04 -2.15 5.83
C GLN A 109 -15.62 -0.91 5.03
N CYS A 110 -16.00 0.29 5.47
CA CYS A 110 -15.61 1.55 4.83
C CYS A 110 -14.10 1.80 4.95
N HIS A 111 -13.47 1.49 6.09
CA HIS A 111 -12.00 1.57 6.22
C HIS A 111 -11.27 0.66 5.23
N ILE A 112 -11.73 -0.59 5.10
CA ILE A 112 -11.19 -1.53 4.12
C ILE A 112 -11.39 -1.02 2.69
N ALA A 113 -12.59 -0.52 2.38
CA ALA A 113 -12.90 0.04 1.06
C ALA A 113 -12.04 1.27 0.74
N LEU A 114 -11.78 2.13 1.73
CA LEU A 114 -10.91 3.30 1.59
C LEU A 114 -9.46 2.88 1.28
N ILE A 115 -8.92 1.90 2.01
CA ILE A 115 -7.57 1.37 1.75
C ILE A 115 -7.48 0.86 0.31
N VAL A 116 -8.45 0.06 -0.14
CA VAL A 116 -8.47 -0.48 -1.51
C VAL A 116 -8.62 0.63 -2.55
N ALA A 117 -9.46 1.64 -2.29
CA ALA A 117 -9.60 2.79 -3.19
C ALA A 117 -8.29 3.61 -3.30
N GLN A 118 -7.60 3.83 -2.18
CA GLN A 118 -6.30 4.50 -2.17
C GLN A 118 -5.22 3.67 -2.90
N ASP A 119 -5.18 2.35 -2.69
CA ASP A 119 -4.30 1.44 -3.44
C ASP A 119 -4.59 1.52 -4.95
N THR A 120 -5.86 1.58 -5.34
CA THR A 120 -6.28 1.73 -6.75
C THR A 120 -5.80 3.06 -7.34
N VAL A 121 -5.97 4.16 -6.60
CA VAL A 121 -5.46 5.48 -7.01
C VAL A 121 -3.95 5.42 -7.22
N MET A 122 -3.19 4.86 -6.26
CA MET A 122 -1.75 4.73 -6.40
C MET A 122 -1.34 3.83 -7.57
N ALA A 123 -2.05 2.73 -7.80
CA ALA A 123 -1.79 1.85 -8.94
C ALA A 123 -1.95 2.58 -10.28
N LEU A 124 -3.05 3.33 -10.45
CA LEU A 124 -3.28 4.15 -11.65
C LEU A 124 -2.23 5.26 -11.82
N LEU A 125 -1.77 5.82 -10.71
CA LEU A 125 -0.74 6.87 -10.72
C LEU A 125 0.65 6.34 -11.11
N THR A 126 0.94 5.04 -10.95
CA THR A 126 2.21 4.48 -11.44
C THR A 126 2.35 4.57 -12.96
N ASP A 127 1.23 4.65 -13.69
CA ASP A 127 1.21 4.84 -15.16
C ASP A 127 1.27 6.32 -15.56
N VAL A 128 1.19 7.25 -14.61
CA VAL A 128 1.28 8.70 -14.88
C VAL A 128 2.74 9.13 -14.95
N PRO A 129 3.22 9.64 -16.09
CA PRO A 129 4.61 10.06 -16.26
C PRO A 129 5.04 11.07 -15.19
N GLY A 130 6.12 10.76 -14.50
CA GLY A 130 6.72 11.62 -13.48
C GLY A 130 6.16 11.46 -12.06
N TRP A 131 4.98 10.87 -11.86
CA TRP A 131 4.42 10.70 -10.52
C TRP A 131 5.30 9.78 -9.64
N GLY A 132 5.80 8.67 -10.19
CA GLY A 132 6.63 7.71 -9.45
C GLY A 132 7.89 8.30 -8.81
N SER A 133 8.36 9.47 -9.29
CA SER A 133 9.52 10.18 -8.73
C SER A 133 9.15 11.14 -7.60
N THR A 134 7.87 11.42 -7.37
CA THR A 134 7.37 12.37 -6.36
C THR A 134 7.59 11.87 -4.93
N LEU A 135 7.46 12.78 -3.98
CA LEU A 135 7.48 12.46 -2.56
C LEU A 135 6.31 11.55 -2.18
N GLN A 136 5.13 11.83 -2.75
CA GLN A 136 3.91 11.05 -2.53
C GLN A 136 4.09 9.58 -2.94
N ALA A 137 4.65 9.33 -4.12
CA ALA A 137 4.95 7.98 -4.58
C ALA A 137 5.94 7.25 -3.65
N LYS A 138 6.98 7.95 -3.20
CA LYS A 138 7.99 7.38 -2.28
C LYS A 138 7.42 7.08 -0.90
N GLN A 139 6.49 7.89 -0.40
CA GLN A 139 5.82 7.68 0.88
C GLN A 139 4.72 6.63 0.82
N GLY A 140 3.97 6.56 -0.28
CA GLY A 140 2.88 5.60 -0.46
C GLY A 140 3.39 4.20 -0.83
N ILE A 141 4.40 4.11 -1.71
CA ILE A 141 4.96 2.85 -2.22
C ILE A 141 6.35 2.65 -1.63
N GLN A 142 6.44 2.07 -0.44
CA GLN A 142 7.69 1.92 0.32
C GLN A 142 8.37 0.57 0.14
N THR A 143 7.64 -0.47 -0.25
CA THR A 143 8.16 -1.84 -0.45
C THR A 143 7.71 -2.41 -1.78
N VAL A 144 8.36 -3.46 -2.26
CA VAL A 144 8.01 -4.13 -3.53
C VAL A 144 6.60 -4.72 -3.55
N LEU A 145 6.02 -4.96 -2.37
CA LEU A 145 4.62 -5.36 -2.15
C LEU A 145 3.97 -4.34 -1.21
N TRP A 146 3.24 -3.40 -1.75
CA TRP A 146 2.70 -2.25 -1.03
C TRP A 146 1.17 -2.25 -0.93
N SER A 147 0.46 -2.99 -1.81
CA SER A 147 -1.00 -3.01 -1.83
C SER A 147 -1.59 -4.14 -1.00
N LYS A 148 -2.71 -3.86 -0.34
CA LYS A 148 -3.48 -4.85 0.43
C LYS A 148 -3.96 -6.00 -0.47
N GLU A 149 -4.46 -5.68 -1.66
CA GLU A 149 -4.95 -6.70 -2.60
C GLU A 149 -3.82 -7.61 -3.07
N GLY A 150 -2.65 -7.05 -3.40
CA GLY A 150 -1.47 -7.84 -3.76
C GLY A 150 -1.03 -8.78 -2.63
N TYR A 151 -1.04 -8.30 -1.38
CA TYR A 151 -0.74 -9.13 -0.23
C TYR A 151 -1.77 -10.27 -0.05
N CYS A 152 -3.06 -9.93 -0.08
CA CYS A 152 -4.14 -10.93 0.04
C CYS A 152 -4.09 -11.96 -1.09
N TYR A 153 -3.80 -11.54 -2.32
CA TYR A 153 -3.65 -12.44 -3.47
C TYR A 153 -2.51 -13.45 -3.27
N LEU A 154 -1.33 -12.97 -2.85
CA LEU A 154 -0.16 -13.83 -2.66
C LEU A 154 -0.27 -14.75 -1.45
N THR A 155 -0.97 -14.32 -0.39
CA THR A 155 -1.18 -15.11 0.85
C THR A 155 -2.42 -15.97 0.81
N ARG A 156 -3.26 -15.83 -0.23
CA ARG A 156 -4.58 -16.52 -0.34
C ARG A 156 -5.54 -16.16 0.79
N GLN A 157 -5.41 -14.99 1.37
CA GLN A 157 -6.35 -14.49 2.37
C GLN A 157 -7.53 -13.82 1.67
N THR A 158 -8.76 -14.18 2.10
CA THR A 158 -9.99 -13.62 1.52
C THR A 158 -10.51 -12.40 2.27
N SER A 159 -10.09 -12.23 3.53
CA SER A 159 -10.48 -11.09 4.36
C SER A 159 -9.33 -10.71 5.30
N MET A 160 -9.23 -9.42 5.59
CA MET A 160 -8.25 -8.86 6.50
C MET A 160 -8.82 -7.55 7.06
N THR A 161 -8.71 -7.33 8.36
CA THR A 161 -9.13 -6.07 8.97
C THR A 161 -8.16 -4.94 8.60
N SER A 162 -8.64 -3.70 8.70
CA SER A 162 -7.80 -2.51 8.49
C SER A 162 -6.61 -2.51 9.46
N LYS A 163 -6.84 -2.87 10.71
CA LYS A 163 -5.79 -2.97 11.75
C LYS A 163 -4.75 -4.04 11.42
N ASP A 164 -5.20 -5.23 10.97
CA ASP A 164 -4.27 -6.31 10.59
C ASP A 164 -3.44 -5.89 9.38
N TRP A 165 -4.05 -5.25 8.38
CA TRP A 165 -3.32 -4.72 7.22
C TRP A 165 -2.24 -3.72 7.62
N MET A 166 -2.56 -2.73 8.46
CA MET A 166 -1.58 -1.74 8.92
C MET A 166 -0.42 -2.39 9.69
N SER A 167 -0.71 -3.42 10.48
CA SER A 167 0.33 -4.21 11.17
C SER A 167 1.23 -4.95 10.18
N LYS A 168 0.65 -5.56 9.11
CA LYS A 168 1.43 -6.25 8.08
C LYS A 168 2.28 -5.29 7.25
N LEU A 169 1.75 -4.12 6.92
CA LEU A 169 2.50 -3.09 6.21
C LEU A 169 3.73 -2.65 7.01
N ALA A 170 3.60 -2.39 8.30
CA ALA A 170 4.72 -2.05 9.18
C ALA A 170 5.76 -3.18 9.24
N ALA A 171 5.32 -4.44 9.40
CA ALA A 171 6.22 -5.59 9.41
C ALA A 171 6.96 -5.80 8.07
N MET A 172 6.29 -5.49 6.94
CA MET A 172 6.94 -5.53 5.62
C MET A 172 7.99 -4.42 5.45
N GLN A 173 7.76 -3.24 6.03
CA GLN A 173 8.77 -2.17 6.03
C GLN A 173 10.03 -2.56 6.82
N GLU A 174 9.89 -3.24 7.97
CA GLU A 174 11.03 -3.79 8.71
C GLU A 174 11.74 -4.91 7.93
N ALA A 175 10.98 -5.77 7.27
CA ALA A 175 11.52 -6.85 6.44
C ALA A 175 12.31 -6.33 5.23
N ASP A 176 11.91 -5.18 4.64
CA ASP A 176 12.62 -4.55 3.53
C ASP A 176 14.08 -4.25 3.88
N ALA A 177 14.35 -3.77 5.10
CA ALA A 177 15.72 -3.53 5.56
C ALA A 177 16.59 -4.82 5.60
N THR A 178 15.98 -5.97 5.84
CA THR A 178 16.65 -7.28 5.77
C THR A 178 16.95 -7.68 4.33
N LEU A 179 16.02 -7.44 3.41
CA LEU A 179 16.21 -7.74 1.99
C LEU A 179 17.24 -6.81 1.33
N ARG A 180 17.29 -5.53 1.75
CA ARG A 180 18.32 -4.60 1.29
C ARG A 180 19.74 -5.04 1.64
N LYS A 181 19.94 -5.60 2.82
CA LYS A 181 21.22 -6.20 3.20
C LYS A 181 21.57 -7.45 2.38
N LEU A 182 20.57 -8.17 1.91
CA LEU A 182 20.75 -9.40 1.12
C LEU A 182 21.03 -9.12 -0.36
N VAL A 183 20.32 -8.15 -0.97
CA VAL A 183 20.33 -7.87 -2.41
C VAL A 183 21.16 -6.64 -2.77
N SER A 184 21.32 -5.69 -1.93
CA SER A 184 21.91 -4.35 -1.93
C SER A 184 20.85 -3.23 -2.00
N ASP A 185 21.23 -2.08 -1.47
CA ASP A 185 20.37 -0.89 -1.49
C ASP A 185 20.15 -0.41 -2.93
N GLU A 186 21.21 -0.38 -3.75
CA GLU A 186 21.16 0.12 -5.11
C GLU A 186 20.26 -0.74 -6.00
N GLN A 187 20.33 -2.07 -5.88
CA GLN A 187 19.47 -2.97 -6.66
C GLN A 187 18.02 -2.91 -6.18
N MET A 188 17.80 -2.80 -4.87
CA MET A 188 16.45 -2.62 -4.32
C MET A 188 15.85 -1.28 -4.75
N ASP A 189 16.61 -0.19 -4.75
CA ASP A 189 16.14 1.11 -5.20
C ASP A 189 15.81 1.13 -6.69
N ASP A 190 16.58 0.41 -7.52
CA ASP A 190 16.29 0.24 -8.93
C ASP A 190 14.97 -0.54 -9.16
N ILE A 191 14.73 -1.61 -8.42
CA ILE A 191 13.45 -2.33 -8.43
C ILE A 191 12.31 -1.44 -7.90
N MET A 192 12.55 -0.59 -6.91
CA MET A 192 11.55 0.36 -6.43
C MET A 192 11.22 1.45 -7.46
N CYS A 193 12.15 1.83 -8.33
CA CYS A 193 11.86 2.69 -9.48
C CYS A 193 10.87 2.02 -10.45
N LEU A 194 11.04 0.73 -10.71
CA LEU A 194 10.07 -0.06 -11.49
C LEU A 194 8.70 -0.12 -10.81
N VAL A 195 8.67 -0.44 -9.51
CA VAL A 195 7.41 -0.59 -8.75
C VAL A 195 6.60 0.70 -8.71
N ARG A 196 7.26 1.85 -8.70
CA ARG A 196 6.64 3.19 -8.69
C ARG A 196 6.31 3.73 -10.08
N GLY A 197 6.62 2.98 -11.16
CA GLY A 197 6.38 3.44 -12.53
C GLY A 197 7.34 4.54 -13.01
N VAL A 198 8.54 4.67 -12.39
CA VAL A 198 9.57 5.62 -12.84
C VAL A 198 10.18 5.16 -14.16
N ARG A 199 10.25 3.86 -14.37
CA ARG A 199 10.74 3.20 -15.58
C ARG A 199 9.98 1.91 -15.85
N GLU A 200 10.01 1.47 -17.09
CA GLU A 200 9.53 0.15 -17.46
C GLU A 200 10.50 -0.95 -16.98
N GLY A 201 9.98 -2.15 -16.81
CA GLY A 201 10.73 -3.33 -16.43
C GLY A 201 10.71 -4.42 -17.48
N ASN A 202 11.55 -5.42 -17.27
CA ASN A 202 11.60 -6.63 -18.07
C ASN A 202 11.14 -7.86 -17.25
N GLU A 203 11.04 -9.03 -17.91
CA GLU A 203 10.58 -10.27 -17.27
C GLU A 203 11.48 -10.74 -16.11
N PHE A 204 12.80 -10.48 -16.18
CA PHE A 204 13.74 -10.84 -15.12
C PHE A 204 13.49 -10.02 -13.85
N GLU A 205 13.26 -8.74 -14.00
CA GLU A 205 12.92 -7.83 -12.90
C GLU A 205 11.54 -8.14 -12.31
N GLY A 206 10.56 -8.49 -13.14
CA GLY A 206 9.25 -8.97 -12.70
C GLY A 206 9.36 -10.24 -11.85
N SER A 207 10.20 -11.19 -12.26
CA SER A 207 10.49 -12.41 -11.50
C SER A 207 11.20 -12.11 -10.18
N LEU A 208 12.19 -11.21 -10.20
CA LEU A 208 12.88 -10.75 -8.98
C LEU A 208 11.90 -10.08 -8.01
N ARG A 209 11.06 -9.16 -8.49
CA ARG A 209 10.02 -8.52 -7.67
C ARG A 209 9.10 -9.53 -7.01
N LEU A 210 8.66 -10.56 -7.72
CA LEU A 210 7.81 -11.61 -7.15
C LEU A 210 8.52 -12.40 -6.04
N MET A 211 9.79 -12.76 -6.22
CA MET A 211 10.58 -13.45 -5.20
C MET A 211 10.81 -12.56 -3.97
N LEU A 212 11.13 -11.29 -4.16
CA LEU A 212 11.24 -10.30 -3.09
C LEU A 212 9.92 -10.14 -2.32
N SER A 213 8.78 -10.07 -3.02
CA SER A 213 7.45 -10.00 -2.39
C SER A 213 7.15 -11.22 -1.52
N ARG A 214 7.53 -12.41 -1.96
CA ARG A 214 7.40 -13.65 -1.16
C ARG A 214 8.29 -13.62 0.07
N CYS A 215 9.55 -13.20 -0.07
CA CYS A 215 10.46 -13.03 1.05
C CYS A 215 9.92 -12.03 2.08
N LEU A 216 9.38 -10.89 1.64
CA LEU A 216 8.72 -9.91 2.50
C LEU A 216 7.57 -10.52 3.30
N ILE A 217 6.67 -11.25 2.62
CA ILE A 217 5.54 -11.92 3.28
C ILE A 217 6.04 -12.89 4.35
N MET A 218 7.04 -13.71 4.03
CA MET A 218 7.56 -14.72 4.95
C MET A 218 8.21 -14.09 6.18
N LEU A 219 8.99 -13.01 6.00
CA LEU A 219 9.58 -12.25 7.11
C LEU A 219 8.50 -11.56 7.95
N ALA A 220 7.55 -10.87 7.32
CA ALA A 220 6.47 -10.15 7.99
C ALA A 220 5.49 -11.06 8.75
N ASN A 221 5.58 -12.38 8.56
CA ASN A 221 4.78 -13.39 9.26
C ASN A 221 5.64 -14.37 10.09
N ASP A 222 6.91 -14.05 10.36
CA ASP A 222 7.85 -14.88 11.15
C ASP A 222 8.02 -16.31 10.60
N MET A 223 7.82 -16.51 9.29
CA MET A 223 7.94 -17.81 8.63
C MET A 223 9.39 -18.12 8.27
N LEU A 224 10.29 -18.16 9.26
CA LEU A 224 11.75 -18.20 9.06
C LEU A 224 12.24 -19.40 8.24
N SER A 225 11.63 -20.58 8.41
CA SER A 225 11.99 -21.79 7.63
C SER A 225 11.64 -21.62 6.14
N ALA A 226 10.44 -21.11 5.85
CA ALA A 226 10.01 -20.82 4.48
C ALA A 226 10.85 -19.71 3.85
N TYR A 227 11.15 -18.67 4.62
CA TYR A 227 12.04 -17.58 4.20
C TYR A 227 13.44 -18.10 3.83
N SER A 228 14.03 -18.98 4.62
CA SER A 228 15.35 -19.57 4.32
C SER A 228 15.37 -20.25 2.95
N ASN A 229 14.31 -20.98 2.60
CA ASN A 229 14.18 -21.64 1.31
C ASN A 229 14.01 -20.63 0.15
N GLU A 230 13.13 -19.63 0.34
CA GLU A 230 12.88 -18.62 -0.71
C GLU A 230 14.10 -17.70 -0.88
N ARG A 231 14.80 -17.35 0.22
CA ARG A 231 16.09 -16.64 0.17
C ARG A 231 17.12 -17.40 -0.68
N ALA A 232 17.23 -18.71 -0.50
CA ALA A 232 18.16 -19.52 -1.29
C ALA A 232 17.78 -19.57 -2.78
N ARG A 233 16.48 -19.51 -3.11
CA ARG A 233 15.98 -19.40 -4.49
C ARG A 233 16.28 -18.05 -5.09
N LEU A 234 16.04 -16.97 -4.32
CA LEU A 234 16.33 -15.60 -4.71
C LEU A 234 17.81 -15.42 -5.06
N LEU A 235 18.72 -15.86 -4.18
CA LEU A 235 20.16 -15.75 -4.44
C LEU A 235 20.59 -16.55 -5.68
N ARG A 236 20.13 -17.80 -5.83
CA ARG A 236 20.41 -18.59 -7.03
C ARG A 236 19.88 -17.92 -8.32
N TYR A 237 18.74 -17.25 -8.23
CA TYR A 237 18.20 -16.53 -9.37
C TYR A 237 19.06 -15.32 -9.74
N LEU A 238 19.48 -14.52 -8.77
CA LEU A 238 20.38 -13.40 -8.98
C LEU A 238 21.74 -13.87 -9.56
N ASP A 239 22.32 -14.94 -9.00
CA ASP A 239 23.59 -15.51 -9.45
C ASP A 239 23.53 -16.04 -10.88
N ALA A 240 22.40 -16.60 -11.27
CA ALA A 240 22.20 -17.11 -12.64
C ALA A 240 22.01 -15.97 -13.67
N HIS A 241 21.74 -14.75 -13.23
CA HIS A 241 21.40 -13.61 -14.10
C HIS A 241 22.18 -12.33 -13.73
N LEU A 242 23.46 -12.48 -13.34
CA LEU A 242 24.31 -11.33 -12.94
C LEU A 242 24.43 -10.27 -14.04
N ASP A 243 24.35 -10.64 -15.30
CA ASP A 243 24.33 -9.74 -16.44
C ASP A 243 23.06 -8.87 -16.52
N LYS A 244 21.96 -9.32 -15.88
CA LYS A 244 20.70 -8.57 -15.78
C LYS A 244 20.61 -7.71 -14.53
N PHE A 245 21.42 -8.02 -13.50
CA PHE A 245 21.44 -7.35 -12.20
C PHE A 245 22.83 -6.82 -11.85
N PRO A 246 23.40 -5.90 -12.66
CA PRO A 246 24.76 -5.41 -12.45
C PRO A 246 24.93 -4.67 -11.11
N LEU A 247 23.88 -3.97 -10.63
CA LEU A 247 23.91 -3.28 -9.34
C LEU A 247 24.08 -4.27 -8.17
N TYR A 248 23.47 -5.45 -8.26
CA TYR A 248 23.72 -6.53 -7.30
C TYR A 248 25.12 -7.13 -7.47
N ALA A 249 25.53 -7.44 -8.70
CA ALA A 249 26.81 -8.08 -9.01
C ALA A 249 28.02 -7.28 -8.49
N ASP A 250 27.97 -5.96 -8.54
CA ASP A 250 29.03 -5.06 -8.08
C ASP A 250 28.96 -4.73 -6.59
N SER A 251 27.89 -5.14 -5.90
CA SER A 251 27.59 -4.75 -4.52
C SER A 251 28.45 -5.43 -3.45
N SER A 252 28.46 -4.85 -2.27
CA SER A 252 29.01 -5.48 -1.06
C SER A 252 28.16 -6.68 -0.62
N ALA A 253 26.85 -6.67 -0.89
CA ALA A 253 25.95 -7.78 -0.60
C ALA A 253 26.33 -9.03 -1.40
N TYR A 254 26.61 -8.89 -2.71
CA TYR A 254 27.09 -10.00 -3.53
C TYR A 254 28.40 -10.57 -2.98
N LYS A 255 29.38 -9.71 -2.64
CA LYS A 255 30.66 -10.14 -2.07
C LYS A 255 30.48 -10.88 -0.74
N ALA A 256 29.57 -10.40 0.12
CA ALA A 256 29.28 -11.04 1.40
C ALA A 256 28.59 -12.41 1.21
N ASN A 257 27.64 -12.51 0.26
CA ASN A 257 26.93 -13.78 -0.05
C ASN A 257 27.88 -14.84 -0.66
N HIS A 258 29.01 -14.42 -1.28
CA HIS A 258 29.99 -15.28 -1.96
C HIS A 258 31.36 -15.29 -1.26
N PHE A 259 31.37 -14.93 0.02
CA PHE A 259 32.61 -14.97 0.78
C PHE A 259 33.16 -16.40 0.84
N LYS A 260 34.36 -16.62 0.28
CA LYS A 260 35.07 -17.88 0.39
C LYS A 260 35.85 -17.86 1.71
N GLU A 261 35.52 -18.79 2.62
CA GLU A 261 36.35 -19.01 3.80
C GLU A 261 37.79 -19.25 3.36
N PHE A 262 38.73 -18.61 4.05
CA PHE A 262 40.14 -18.79 3.79
C PHE A 262 40.55 -20.22 4.16
N ASN A 263 40.74 -21.06 3.16
CA ASN A 263 41.29 -22.42 3.38
C ASN A 263 42.82 -22.29 3.58
N ASN A 264 43.31 -22.62 4.77
CA ASN A 264 44.72 -22.71 5.05
C ASN A 264 45.32 -23.88 4.22
N GLU A 265 45.92 -23.54 3.09
CA GLU A 265 46.74 -24.50 2.35
C GLU A 265 48.01 -24.76 3.15
N LYS A 266 48.34 -26.06 3.36
CA LYS A 266 49.55 -26.49 4.08
C LYS A 266 50.85 -25.94 3.53
N SER A 267 50.84 -25.29 2.37
CA SER A 267 52.00 -24.66 1.69
C SER A 267 52.26 -23.22 2.07
N LYS A 268 51.36 -22.55 2.84
CA LYS A 268 51.54 -21.15 3.25
C LYS A 268 51.87 -21.07 4.74
N PRO A 269 53.08 -20.63 5.11
CA PRO A 269 53.59 -20.66 6.50
C PRO A 269 53.06 -19.53 7.41
N ALA A 270 51.92 -18.88 7.12
CA ALA A 270 51.41 -17.79 7.95
C ALA A 270 49.99 -18.08 8.43
N PHE A 271 49.80 -18.20 9.75
CA PHE A 271 48.53 -18.13 10.43
C PHE A 271 48.10 -16.66 10.56
N VAL A 272 47.04 -16.27 9.89
CA VAL A 272 46.41 -14.97 10.13
C VAL A 272 45.23 -15.21 11.05
N PHE A 273 45.32 -14.78 12.30
CA PHE A 273 44.18 -14.65 13.19
C PHE A 273 43.50 -13.32 12.90
N ASN A 274 42.35 -13.33 12.28
CA ASN A 274 41.48 -12.15 12.29
C ASN A 274 40.67 -12.20 13.59
N SER A 275 40.97 -11.29 14.50
CA SER A 275 40.20 -10.95 15.69
C SER A 275 39.03 -10.07 15.33
#